data_d8fcb5a7edd05d38d2b4d52b0a8d3479
#
_entry.id   d8fcb5a7edd05d38d2b4d52b0a8d3479
#
_cell.length_a   1.000
_cell.length_b   1.000
_cell.length_c   1.000
_cell.angle_alpha   90.00
_cell.angle_beta   90.00
_cell.angle_gamma   90.00
#
_symmetry.space_group_name_H-M   'P 1'
#
loop_
_entity.id
_entity.type
_entity.pdbx_description
1 polymer ?
#
loop_
_entity_poly.entity_id
_entity_poly.type
_entity_poly.pdbx_seq_one_letter_code
_entity_poly.pdbx_strand_id
1 'polypeptide(L)'
;MSGTKSSGHGSGTDDPFEEGGTSVLRQPKAVWATAGASVVAFMGIGLVDPILPSIARGLHATNSQVSLLFTSYFLITAVAMLVTGFVSSRIGGRRTLLAGLALVVVFAALSGMSGSVGELVGFRAGWGLGNALFVSTSLAVIVGAAAGGSAAAILLYESALGLGMACGPLLGAVLGDMKWRYPFFGTAALMAVGFVAITAFLKEQPKPASRTSLLDPVRALGHGGLASAAVSAFFYNYAFFTVLAFTPFVLDMSPYKSGGVFFAWGVLLAVFSVLVAPRLQRRFGSLKVLGGSLLLLAADLLVLGYGDHTTAVVCTVASGAFIGLNNTVFTELALGVSDAPRPVASAGYNFVRWFAAAAAPFLAPEIEEWTDVHVPFVVAAAAAAIGAGIVAVRRRALTTEAEALEPRHALEDGVAAFAD
;
A
#
# COMPACT_ATOMS: atom_id res chain seq x y z
N MET A 1 -58.44 -5.11 -45.93
CA MET A 1 -58.28 -3.96 -44.99
C MET A 1 -57.26 -4.35 -43.94
N SER A 2 -56.04 -3.95 -44.17
CA SER A 2 -54.86 -4.28 -43.37
C SER A 2 -54.52 -3.07 -42.48
N GLY A 3 -54.49 -3.29 -41.17
CA GLY A 3 -54.11 -2.28 -40.18
C GLY A 3 -52.71 -2.50 -39.71
N THR A 4 -51.77 -1.71 -40.18
CA THR A 4 -50.38 -1.63 -39.72
C THR A 4 -50.30 -0.91 -38.38
N LYS A 5 -49.83 -1.60 -37.32
CA LYS A 5 -49.45 -0.96 -36.06
C LYS A 5 -48.02 -0.43 -36.15
N SER A 6 -47.87 0.88 -36.04
CA SER A 6 -46.64 1.62 -35.86
C SER A 6 -46.07 1.30 -34.49
N SER A 7 -44.83 0.76 -34.43
CA SER A 7 -44.03 0.61 -33.23
C SER A 7 -43.18 1.87 -33.08
N GLY A 8 -43.48 2.66 -32.04
CA GLY A 8 -42.67 3.81 -31.63
C GLY A 8 -41.30 3.36 -31.10
N HIS A 9 -40.22 3.82 -31.73
CA HIS A 9 -38.88 3.75 -31.20
C HIS A 9 -38.74 4.84 -30.11
N GLY A 10 -38.70 4.41 -28.86
CA GLY A 10 -38.24 5.24 -27.78
C GLY A 10 -36.71 5.27 -27.83
N SER A 11 -36.17 6.46 -28.08
CA SER A 11 -34.73 6.74 -27.92
C SER A 11 -34.41 6.75 -26.43
N GLY A 12 -34.04 5.58 -25.87
CA GLY A 12 -33.34 5.50 -24.60
C GLY A 12 -31.91 5.94 -24.85
N THR A 13 -31.49 7.00 -24.18
CA THR A 13 -30.09 7.37 -24.04
C THR A 13 -29.44 6.26 -23.20
N ASP A 14 -28.75 5.35 -23.86
CA ASP A 14 -27.93 4.34 -23.20
C ASP A 14 -26.79 5.05 -22.46
N ASP A 15 -26.97 5.20 -21.15
CA ASP A 15 -25.92 5.67 -20.25
C ASP A 15 -24.95 4.49 -20.06
N PRO A 16 -23.68 4.60 -20.52
CA PRO A 16 -22.70 3.51 -20.46
C PRO A 16 -22.32 3.10 -19.02
N PHE A 17 -22.93 3.71 -18.01
CA PHE A 17 -22.78 3.35 -16.59
C PHE A 17 -23.88 2.43 -16.07
N GLU A 18 -24.94 2.10 -16.86
CA GLU A 18 -26.01 1.19 -16.45
C GLU A 18 -25.85 -0.28 -16.85
N GLU A 19 -24.90 -0.64 -17.70
CA GLU A 19 -24.65 -2.03 -18.04
C GLU A 19 -23.80 -2.75 -16.97
N GLY A 20 -24.46 -3.46 -16.04
CA GLY A 20 -23.89 -4.56 -15.26
C GLY A 20 -23.23 -4.19 -13.93
N GLY A 21 -23.42 -3.01 -13.38
CA GLY A 21 -22.90 -2.60 -12.07
C GLY A 21 -23.60 -3.31 -10.91
N THR A 22 -23.19 -4.52 -10.54
CA THR A 22 -23.45 -4.98 -9.18
C THR A 22 -22.78 -4.02 -8.23
N SER A 23 -23.59 -3.26 -7.49
CA SER A 23 -23.14 -2.27 -6.51
C SER A 23 -21.98 -2.85 -5.67
N VAL A 24 -20.90 -2.06 -5.45
CA VAL A 24 -19.80 -2.43 -4.55
C VAL A 24 -20.31 -2.92 -3.19
N LEU A 25 -21.50 -2.46 -2.78
CA LEU A 25 -22.17 -2.85 -1.54
C LEU A 25 -22.83 -4.23 -1.58
N ARG A 26 -23.06 -4.83 -2.76
CA ARG A 26 -23.72 -6.14 -2.91
C ARG A 26 -22.74 -7.29 -3.12
N GLN A 27 -21.60 -7.25 -2.44
CA GLN A 27 -20.58 -8.29 -2.54
C GLN A 27 -20.88 -9.49 -1.63
N PRO A 28 -20.41 -10.72 -2.01
CA PRO A 28 -20.52 -11.90 -1.17
C PRO A 28 -19.88 -11.71 0.22
N LYS A 29 -20.40 -12.42 1.22
CA LYS A 29 -19.86 -12.38 2.61
C LYS A 29 -18.36 -12.70 2.68
N ALA A 30 -17.87 -13.59 1.81
CA ALA A 30 -16.44 -13.92 1.71
C ALA A 30 -15.57 -12.71 1.32
N VAL A 31 -16.07 -11.88 0.38
CA VAL A 31 -15.40 -10.65 -0.06
C VAL A 31 -15.33 -9.63 1.08
N TRP A 32 -16.45 -9.42 1.79
CA TRP A 32 -16.49 -8.52 2.95
C TRP A 32 -15.60 -9.00 4.11
N ALA A 33 -15.58 -10.31 4.38
CA ALA A 33 -14.70 -10.88 5.40
C ALA A 33 -13.22 -10.67 5.06
N THR A 34 -12.84 -10.88 3.79
CA THR A 34 -11.45 -10.69 3.34
C THR A 34 -11.09 -9.20 3.31
N ALA A 35 -11.97 -8.32 2.83
CA ALA A 35 -11.75 -6.88 2.82
C ALA A 35 -11.64 -6.31 4.24
N GLY A 36 -12.51 -6.75 5.17
CA GLY A 36 -12.42 -6.35 6.58
C GLY A 36 -11.12 -6.80 7.24
N ALA A 37 -10.67 -8.02 6.98
CA ALA A 37 -9.36 -8.49 7.44
C ALA A 37 -8.20 -7.70 6.79
N SER A 38 -8.35 -7.26 5.53
CA SER A 38 -7.36 -6.40 4.86
C SER A 38 -7.27 -5.01 5.51
N VAL A 39 -8.40 -4.42 5.92
CA VAL A 39 -8.39 -3.18 6.71
C VAL A 39 -7.51 -3.35 7.96
N VAL A 40 -7.71 -4.43 8.71
CA VAL A 40 -6.93 -4.70 9.95
C VAL A 40 -5.46 -4.98 9.64
N ALA A 41 -5.15 -5.67 8.52
CA ALA A 41 -3.77 -5.93 8.12
C ALA A 41 -3.02 -4.63 7.82
N PHE A 42 -3.64 -3.71 7.06
CA PHE A 42 -3.06 -2.41 6.74
C PHE A 42 -3.03 -1.47 7.96
N MET A 43 -4.03 -1.56 8.83
CA MET A 43 -4.06 -0.86 10.11
C MET A 43 -2.85 -1.23 10.99
N GLY A 44 -2.43 -2.49 10.97
CA GLY A 44 -1.25 -2.98 11.70
C GLY A 44 0.08 -2.36 11.27
N ILE A 45 0.14 -1.68 10.12
CA ILE A 45 1.31 -0.92 9.66
C ILE A 45 1.41 0.38 10.47
N GLY A 46 0.38 1.22 10.43
CA GLY A 46 0.38 2.54 11.08
C GLY A 46 0.05 2.53 12.58
N LEU A 47 -0.34 1.38 13.12
CA LEU A 47 -0.71 1.24 14.53
C LEU A 47 0.43 1.54 15.50
N VAL A 48 1.66 1.27 15.10
CA VAL A 48 2.84 1.37 15.97
C VAL A 48 3.41 2.79 15.99
N ASP A 49 3.18 3.60 14.93
CA ASP A 49 3.76 4.93 14.78
C ASP A 49 3.54 5.84 16.00
N PRO A 50 2.30 6.07 16.48
CA PRO A 50 2.05 6.99 17.58
C PRO A 50 2.55 6.47 18.95
N ILE A 51 2.86 5.18 19.05
CA ILE A 51 3.28 4.55 20.31
C ILE A 51 4.78 4.25 20.38
N LEU A 52 5.55 4.51 19.32
CA LEU A 52 7.00 4.30 19.30
C LEU A 52 7.72 4.93 20.50
N PRO A 53 7.52 6.21 20.83
CA PRO A 53 8.14 6.80 22.01
C PRO A 53 7.72 6.14 23.33
N SER A 54 6.49 5.64 23.40
CA SER A 54 5.98 4.93 24.58
C SER A 54 6.59 3.54 24.74
N ILE A 55 6.85 2.85 23.62
CA ILE A 55 7.59 1.58 23.62
C ILE A 55 9.03 1.81 24.04
N ALA A 56 9.71 2.84 23.50
CA ALA A 56 11.07 3.20 23.84
C ALA A 56 11.22 3.43 25.36
N ARG A 57 10.34 4.24 25.94
CA ARG A 57 10.30 4.47 27.40
C ARG A 57 9.97 3.21 28.19
N GLY A 58 8.98 2.44 27.73
CA GLY A 58 8.50 1.25 28.44
C GLY A 58 9.46 0.06 28.47
N LEU A 59 10.37 -0.02 27.50
CA LEU A 59 11.38 -1.07 27.38
C LEU A 59 12.80 -0.56 27.60
N HIS A 60 12.98 0.72 28.03
CA HIS A 60 14.28 1.38 28.24
C HIS A 60 15.20 1.26 27.02
N ALA A 61 14.66 1.52 25.83
CA ALA A 61 15.31 1.34 24.54
C ALA A 61 15.59 2.68 23.85
N THR A 62 16.59 2.71 22.99
CA THR A 62 16.87 3.86 22.12
C THR A 62 15.87 3.93 20.96
N ASN A 63 15.77 5.10 20.32
CA ASN A 63 14.93 5.28 19.12
C ASN A 63 15.37 4.34 17.99
N SER A 64 16.69 4.18 17.79
CA SER A 64 17.27 3.24 16.84
C SER A 64 16.82 1.80 17.10
N GLN A 65 16.90 1.33 18.36
CA GLN A 65 16.46 -0.01 18.73
C GLN A 65 14.96 -0.24 18.50
N VAL A 66 14.10 0.74 18.80
CA VAL A 66 12.66 0.62 18.62
C VAL A 66 12.28 0.67 17.13
N SER A 67 13.01 1.44 16.33
CA SER A 67 12.79 1.48 14.87
C SER A 67 13.06 0.14 14.17
N LEU A 68 13.85 -0.76 14.78
CA LEU A 68 14.02 -2.14 14.30
C LEU A 68 12.71 -2.94 14.25
N LEU A 69 11.66 -2.51 14.95
CA LEU A 69 10.31 -3.09 14.83
C LEU A 69 9.76 -2.99 13.41
N PHE A 70 9.99 -1.85 12.76
CA PHE A 70 9.61 -1.64 11.36
C PHE A 70 10.56 -2.38 10.43
N THR A 71 11.88 -2.23 10.66
CA THR A 71 12.90 -2.86 9.84
C THR A 71 12.70 -4.38 9.75
N SER A 72 12.55 -5.06 10.88
CA SER A 72 12.35 -6.50 10.92
C SER A 72 11.05 -6.92 10.22
N TYR A 73 9.97 -6.21 10.50
CA TYR A 73 8.66 -6.45 9.90
C TYR A 73 8.70 -6.29 8.37
N PHE A 74 9.21 -5.16 7.86
CA PHE A 74 9.21 -4.87 6.43
C PHE A 74 10.24 -5.69 5.67
N LEU A 75 11.41 -5.99 6.25
CA LEU A 75 12.43 -6.83 5.64
C LEU A 75 11.91 -8.26 5.41
N ILE A 76 11.31 -8.84 6.45
CA ILE A 76 10.73 -10.19 6.32
C ILE A 76 9.52 -10.16 5.40
N THR A 77 8.68 -9.12 5.45
CA THR A 77 7.58 -8.95 4.50
C THR A 77 8.08 -8.90 3.05
N ALA A 78 9.13 -8.12 2.76
CA ALA A 78 9.71 -8.02 1.42
C ALA A 78 10.18 -9.38 0.89
N VAL A 79 11.01 -10.07 1.66
CA VAL A 79 11.54 -11.39 1.27
C VAL A 79 10.41 -12.42 1.12
N ALA A 80 9.46 -12.43 2.05
CA ALA A 80 8.34 -13.37 2.03
C ALA A 80 7.40 -13.14 0.83
N MET A 81 7.27 -11.89 0.33
CA MET A 81 6.47 -11.61 -0.86
C MET A 81 6.98 -12.32 -2.11
N LEU A 82 8.31 -12.51 -2.26
CA LEU A 82 8.87 -13.30 -3.35
C LEU A 82 8.43 -14.76 -3.30
N VAL A 83 8.23 -15.28 -2.08
CA VAL A 83 7.91 -16.70 -1.83
C VAL A 83 6.39 -16.93 -1.85
N THR A 84 5.59 -15.91 -1.59
CA THR A 84 4.13 -16.06 -1.43
C THR A 84 3.45 -16.62 -2.68
N GLY A 85 3.82 -16.16 -3.88
CA GLY A 85 3.29 -16.69 -5.13
C GLY A 85 3.58 -18.19 -5.32
N PHE A 86 4.81 -18.61 -4.96
CA PHE A 86 5.21 -20.01 -4.96
C PHE A 86 4.38 -20.85 -3.99
N VAL A 87 4.16 -20.37 -2.76
CA VAL A 87 3.36 -21.07 -1.74
C VAL A 87 1.89 -21.13 -2.19
N SER A 88 1.31 -20.01 -2.58
CA SER A 88 -0.10 -19.90 -2.97
C SER A 88 -0.43 -20.78 -4.19
N SER A 89 0.47 -20.91 -5.17
CA SER A 89 0.27 -21.78 -6.32
C SER A 89 0.26 -23.30 -5.96
N ARG A 90 0.79 -23.68 -4.81
CA ARG A 90 0.86 -25.08 -4.35
C ARG A 90 -0.25 -25.46 -3.39
N ILE A 91 -0.46 -24.65 -2.32
CA ILE A 91 -1.43 -24.96 -1.28
C ILE A 91 -2.79 -24.31 -1.52
N GLY A 92 -2.87 -23.36 -2.46
CA GLY A 92 -4.09 -22.60 -2.79
C GLY A 92 -4.22 -21.29 -2.02
N GLY A 93 -4.94 -20.32 -2.63
CA GLY A 93 -5.06 -18.96 -2.07
C GLY A 93 -5.70 -18.92 -0.69
N ARG A 94 -6.81 -19.66 -0.48
CA ARG A 94 -7.50 -19.70 0.82
C ARG A 94 -6.58 -20.18 1.96
N ARG A 95 -5.82 -21.26 1.73
CA ARG A 95 -4.92 -21.81 2.77
C ARG A 95 -3.75 -20.88 3.05
N THR A 96 -3.17 -20.25 2.02
CA THR A 96 -2.10 -19.26 2.17
C THR A 96 -2.57 -18.06 2.98
N LEU A 97 -3.75 -17.55 2.66
CA LEU A 97 -4.36 -16.41 3.35
C LEU A 97 -4.65 -16.73 4.83
N LEU A 98 -5.23 -17.89 5.12
CA LEU A 98 -5.50 -18.34 6.50
C LEU A 98 -4.20 -18.61 7.29
N ALA A 99 -3.18 -19.18 6.66
CA ALA A 99 -1.86 -19.34 7.29
C ALA A 99 -1.24 -17.97 7.63
N GLY A 100 -1.33 -17.00 6.72
CA GLY A 100 -0.89 -15.62 6.97
C GLY A 100 -1.62 -15.00 8.15
N LEU A 101 -2.95 -15.08 8.19
CA LEU A 101 -3.77 -14.58 9.31
C LEU A 101 -3.41 -15.25 10.64
N ALA A 102 -3.27 -16.57 10.66
CA ALA A 102 -2.88 -17.29 11.88
C ALA A 102 -1.53 -16.82 12.42
N LEU A 103 -0.55 -16.61 11.54
CA LEU A 103 0.74 -16.05 11.93
C LEU A 103 0.60 -14.64 12.48
N VAL A 104 -0.20 -13.76 11.84
CA VAL A 104 -0.43 -12.40 12.34
C VAL A 104 -1.07 -12.44 13.73
N VAL A 105 -2.10 -13.25 13.95
CA VAL A 105 -2.77 -13.40 15.27
C VAL A 105 -1.77 -13.81 16.34
N VAL A 106 -0.99 -14.85 16.08
CA VAL A 106 -0.01 -15.38 17.05
C VAL A 106 1.07 -14.35 17.35
N PHE A 107 1.71 -13.80 16.33
CA PHE A 107 2.85 -12.90 16.51
C PHE A 107 2.42 -11.50 17.00
N ALA A 108 1.21 -11.03 16.69
CA ALA A 108 0.68 -9.81 17.29
C ALA A 108 0.42 -10.02 18.80
N ALA A 109 -0.18 -11.15 19.20
CA ALA A 109 -0.37 -11.46 20.61
C ALA A 109 0.97 -11.58 21.37
N LEU A 110 1.97 -12.29 20.79
CA LEU A 110 3.31 -12.40 21.36
C LEU A 110 4.00 -11.03 21.46
N SER A 111 3.82 -10.13 20.48
CA SER A 111 4.33 -8.76 20.54
C SER A 111 3.77 -7.99 21.74
N GLY A 112 2.49 -8.14 22.04
CA GLY A 112 1.87 -7.56 23.23
C GLY A 112 2.39 -8.15 24.57
N MET A 113 2.93 -9.38 24.54
CA MET A 113 3.48 -10.07 25.71
C MET A 113 4.97 -9.86 25.90
N SER A 114 5.67 -9.25 24.94
CA SER A 114 7.13 -9.09 24.95
C SER A 114 7.63 -8.34 26.20
N GLY A 115 8.73 -8.83 26.76
CA GLY A 115 9.44 -8.23 27.89
C GLY A 115 10.69 -7.42 27.51
N SER A 116 11.14 -7.55 26.26
CA SER A 116 12.32 -6.88 25.73
C SER A 116 12.13 -6.39 24.30
N VAL A 117 12.96 -5.43 23.86
CA VAL A 117 12.97 -4.96 22.47
C VAL A 117 13.33 -6.09 21.51
N GLY A 118 14.30 -6.93 21.86
CA GLY A 118 14.72 -8.06 21.03
C GLY A 118 13.60 -9.06 20.75
N GLU A 119 12.82 -9.42 21.77
CA GLU A 119 11.63 -10.26 21.61
C GLU A 119 10.60 -9.58 20.69
N LEU A 120 10.32 -8.29 20.94
CA LEU A 120 9.35 -7.54 20.17
C LEU A 120 9.76 -7.43 18.70
N VAL A 121 11.04 -7.18 18.40
CA VAL A 121 11.61 -7.18 17.04
C VAL A 121 11.46 -8.56 16.38
N GLY A 122 11.76 -9.64 17.10
CA GLY A 122 11.61 -11.00 16.60
C GLY A 122 10.14 -11.36 16.29
N PHE A 123 9.21 -10.99 17.18
CA PHE A 123 7.77 -11.22 16.96
C PHE A 123 7.23 -10.37 15.81
N ARG A 124 7.71 -9.13 15.63
CA ARG A 124 7.36 -8.30 14.48
C ARG A 124 7.85 -8.90 13.15
N ALA A 125 9.01 -9.54 13.14
CA ALA A 125 9.48 -10.29 11.97
C ALA A 125 8.53 -11.45 11.60
N GLY A 126 8.08 -12.24 12.59
CA GLY A 126 7.09 -13.28 12.38
C GLY A 126 5.73 -12.75 11.92
N TRP A 127 5.30 -11.59 12.45
CA TRP A 127 4.12 -10.90 11.95
C TRP A 127 4.29 -10.46 10.49
N GLY A 128 5.45 -9.92 10.10
CA GLY A 128 5.78 -9.55 8.72
C GLY A 128 5.63 -10.71 7.75
N LEU A 129 6.06 -11.93 8.14
CA LEU A 129 5.84 -13.13 7.36
C LEU A 129 4.34 -13.41 7.15
N GLY A 130 3.55 -13.36 8.22
CA GLY A 130 2.11 -13.53 8.14
C GLY A 130 1.44 -12.48 7.25
N ASN A 131 1.86 -11.22 7.39
CA ASN A 131 1.35 -10.11 6.58
C ASN A 131 1.65 -10.29 5.08
N ALA A 132 2.86 -10.73 4.71
CA ALA A 132 3.21 -11.00 3.33
C ALA A 132 2.31 -12.07 2.70
N LEU A 133 2.10 -13.19 3.39
CA LEU A 133 1.21 -14.27 2.95
C LEU A 133 -0.23 -13.79 2.80
N PHE A 134 -0.71 -12.97 3.74
CA PHE A 134 -2.08 -12.46 3.72
C PHE A 134 -2.27 -11.40 2.63
N VAL A 135 -1.51 -10.31 2.64
CA VAL A 135 -1.70 -9.14 1.76
C VAL A 135 -1.52 -9.53 0.29
N SER A 136 -0.47 -10.30 -0.04
CA SER A 136 -0.22 -10.72 -1.43
C SER A 136 -1.31 -11.64 -1.99
N THR A 137 -2.05 -12.35 -1.12
CA THR A 137 -3.12 -13.29 -1.55
C THR A 137 -4.50 -12.67 -1.49
N SER A 138 -4.72 -11.69 -0.61
CA SER A 138 -6.05 -11.13 -0.33
C SER A 138 -6.69 -10.48 -1.55
N LEU A 139 -5.93 -9.72 -2.36
CA LEU A 139 -6.46 -9.12 -3.59
C LEU A 139 -6.93 -10.20 -4.57
N ALA A 140 -6.13 -11.23 -4.81
CA ALA A 140 -6.50 -12.33 -5.72
C ALA A 140 -7.74 -13.08 -5.23
N VAL A 141 -7.87 -13.27 -3.92
CA VAL A 141 -9.03 -13.92 -3.29
C VAL A 141 -10.28 -13.05 -3.40
N ILE A 142 -10.17 -11.74 -3.17
CA ILE A 142 -11.27 -10.78 -3.32
C ILE A 142 -11.74 -10.78 -4.78
N VAL A 143 -10.83 -10.65 -5.75
CA VAL A 143 -11.16 -10.67 -7.19
C VAL A 143 -11.83 -11.98 -7.59
N GLY A 144 -11.31 -13.12 -7.13
CA GLY A 144 -11.87 -14.44 -7.46
C GLY A 144 -13.21 -14.75 -6.80
N ALA A 145 -13.59 -14.06 -5.73
CA ALA A 145 -14.84 -14.24 -5.00
C ALA A 145 -15.88 -13.14 -5.26
N ALA A 146 -15.49 -12.04 -5.91
CA ALA A 146 -16.35 -10.88 -6.12
C ALA A 146 -17.46 -11.15 -7.15
N ALA A 147 -18.63 -10.57 -6.90
CA ALA A 147 -19.70 -10.44 -7.88
C ALA A 147 -19.56 -9.10 -8.61
N GLY A 148 -19.66 -9.09 -9.95
CA GLY A 148 -19.61 -7.83 -10.74
C GLY A 148 -18.23 -7.44 -11.26
N GLY A 149 -17.29 -8.38 -11.33
CA GLY A 149 -16.01 -8.20 -12.02
C GLY A 149 -14.86 -7.68 -11.15
N SER A 150 -13.68 -7.62 -11.76
CA SER A 150 -12.42 -7.30 -11.07
C SER A 150 -12.31 -5.83 -10.60
N ALA A 151 -12.96 -4.89 -11.31
CA ALA A 151 -12.86 -3.46 -10.99
C ALA A 151 -13.46 -3.13 -9.63
N ALA A 152 -14.67 -3.65 -9.32
CA ALA A 152 -15.30 -3.46 -8.00
C ALA A 152 -14.49 -4.11 -6.86
N ALA A 153 -13.89 -5.27 -7.14
CA ALA A 153 -13.03 -5.97 -6.20
C ALA A 153 -11.74 -5.19 -5.87
N ILE A 154 -11.09 -4.63 -6.89
CA ILE A 154 -9.88 -3.81 -6.73
C ILE A 154 -10.22 -2.55 -5.94
N LEU A 155 -11.32 -1.86 -6.29
CA LEU A 155 -11.75 -0.66 -5.56
C LEU A 155 -12.00 -0.95 -4.08
N LEU A 156 -12.62 -2.09 -3.75
CA LEU A 156 -12.86 -2.50 -2.36
C LEU A 156 -11.54 -2.78 -1.62
N TYR A 157 -10.59 -3.42 -2.28
CA TYR A 157 -9.27 -3.69 -1.70
C TYR A 157 -8.47 -2.39 -1.45
N GLU A 158 -8.44 -1.47 -2.41
CA GLU A 158 -7.78 -0.16 -2.27
C GLU A 158 -8.47 0.69 -1.19
N SER A 159 -9.81 0.61 -1.09
CA SER A 159 -10.55 1.26 0.00
C SER A 159 -10.19 0.66 1.35
N ALA A 160 -10.00 -0.66 1.44
CA ALA A 160 -9.56 -1.33 2.66
C ALA A 160 -8.13 -0.91 3.05
N LEU A 161 -7.23 -0.75 2.08
CA LEU A 161 -5.88 -0.22 2.29
C LEU A 161 -5.93 1.20 2.86
N GLY A 162 -6.65 2.11 2.18
CA GLY A 162 -6.77 3.51 2.61
C GLY A 162 -7.38 3.64 3.99
N LEU A 163 -8.47 2.91 4.26
CA LEU A 163 -9.14 2.91 5.57
C LEU A 163 -8.24 2.34 6.67
N GLY A 164 -7.51 1.25 6.38
CA GLY A 164 -6.57 0.65 7.32
C GLY A 164 -5.44 1.61 7.69
N MET A 165 -4.81 2.24 6.70
CA MET A 165 -3.73 3.21 6.90
C MET A 165 -4.21 4.44 7.70
N ALA A 166 -5.44 4.90 7.48
CA ALA A 166 -6.01 6.03 8.24
C ALA A 166 -6.37 5.64 9.68
N CYS A 167 -7.03 4.48 9.89
CA CYS A 167 -7.49 4.06 11.21
C CYS A 167 -6.39 3.48 12.10
N GLY A 168 -5.28 3.01 11.51
CA GLY A 168 -4.18 2.39 12.25
C GLY A 168 -3.62 3.28 13.36
N PRO A 169 -3.13 4.47 13.04
CA PRO A 169 -2.59 5.39 14.02
C PRO A 169 -3.61 5.79 15.09
N LEU A 170 -4.89 5.93 14.72
CA LEU A 170 -5.94 6.28 15.67
C LEU A 170 -6.17 5.16 16.69
N LEU A 171 -6.27 3.91 16.22
CA LEU A 171 -6.39 2.75 17.11
C LEU A 171 -5.14 2.59 17.97
N GLY A 172 -3.95 2.77 17.38
CA GLY A 172 -2.67 2.75 18.07
C GLY A 172 -2.62 3.78 19.19
N ALA A 173 -3.09 5.00 18.93
CA ALA A 173 -3.14 6.07 19.91
C ALA A 173 -4.11 5.77 21.06
N VAL A 174 -5.37 5.43 20.74
CA VAL A 174 -6.41 5.20 21.76
C VAL A 174 -6.06 4.04 22.67
N LEU A 175 -5.60 2.93 22.12
CA LEU A 175 -5.21 1.77 22.93
C LEU A 175 -3.83 1.96 23.58
N GLY A 176 -2.92 2.67 22.89
CA GLY A 176 -1.56 2.89 23.35
C GLY A 176 -1.44 3.90 24.49
N ASP A 177 -2.38 4.85 24.57
CA ASP A 177 -2.48 5.79 25.69
C ASP A 177 -2.77 5.06 27.00
N MET A 178 -3.55 3.99 26.94
CA MET A 178 -3.82 3.12 28.11
C MET A 178 -2.57 2.30 28.50
N LYS A 179 -2.03 1.54 27.54
CA LYS A 179 -0.77 0.79 27.63
C LYS A 179 -0.25 0.53 26.22
N TRP A 180 1.05 0.72 25.99
CA TRP A 180 1.69 0.48 24.69
C TRP A 180 1.52 -0.95 24.13
N ARG A 181 1.15 -1.92 24.99
CA ARG A 181 0.88 -3.33 24.65
C ARG A 181 -0.50 -3.55 24.02
N TYR A 182 -1.49 -2.73 24.37
CA TYR A 182 -2.89 -2.96 23.99
C TYR A 182 -3.15 -2.88 22.47
N PRO A 183 -2.50 -2.01 21.70
CA PRO A 183 -2.63 -2.03 20.24
C PRO A 183 -2.30 -3.38 19.61
N PHE A 184 -1.29 -4.07 20.11
CA PHE A 184 -0.91 -5.41 19.65
C PHE A 184 -1.99 -6.46 19.93
N PHE A 185 -2.53 -6.47 21.13
CA PHE A 185 -3.64 -7.36 21.49
C PHE A 185 -4.94 -7.01 20.74
N GLY A 186 -5.22 -5.71 20.51
CA GLY A 186 -6.35 -5.27 19.71
C GLY A 186 -6.27 -5.79 18.29
N THR A 187 -5.09 -5.69 17.67
CA THR A 187 -4.85 -6.24 16.31
C THR A 187 -4.99 -7.76 16.30
N ALA A 188 -4.42 -8.46 17.29
CA ALA A 188 -4.55 -9.91 17.39
C ALA A 188 -6.02 -10.33 17.47
N ALA A 189 -6.83 -9.66 18.29
CA ALA A 189 -8.26 -9.93 18.45
C ALA A 189 -9.03 -9.67 17.14
N LEU A 190 -8.82 -8.53 16.49
CA LEU A 190 -9.48 -8.19 15.22
C LEU A 190 -9.08 -9.17 14.10
N MET A 191 -7.81 -9.57 14.04
CA MET A 191 -7.34 -10.56 13.06
C MET A 191 -7.88 -11.96 13.35
N ALA A 192 -8.07 -12.33 14.61
CA ALA A 192 -8.72 -13.58 14.99
C ALA A 192 -10.19 -13.60 14.53
N VAL A 193 -10.92 -12.49 14.66
CA VAL A 193 -12.27 -12.34 14.10
C VAL A 193 -12.26 -12.49 12.58
N GLY A 194 -11.30 -11.83 11.90
CA GLY A 194 -11.09 -11.98 10.45
C GLY A 194 -10.80 -13.43 10.06
N PHE A 195 -9.95 -14.14 10.82
CA PHE A 195 -9.64 -15.55 10.60
C PHE A 195 -10.90 -16.44 10.68
N VAL A 196 -11.72 -16.26 11.72
CA VAL A 196 -12.98 -17.00 11.90
C VAL A 196 -13.94 -16.68 10.75
N ALA A 197 -14.11 -15.39 10.41
CA ALA A 197 -15.01 -14.98 9.34
C ALA A 197 -14.58 -15.54 7.97
N ILE A 198 -13.29 -15.48 7.63
CA ILE A 198 -12.78 -16.02 6.37
C ILE A 198 -12.91 -17.55 6.34
N THR A 199 -12.63 -18.22 7.46
CA THR A 199 -12.81 -19.68 7.56
C THR A 199 -14.26 -20.08 7.31
N ALA A 200 -15.22 -19.32 7.84
CA ALA A 200 -16.65 -19.59 7.72
C ALA A 200 -17.22 -19.27 6.31
N PHE A 201 -16.78 -18.18 5.72
CA PHE A 201 -17.43 -17.66 4.50
C PHE A 201 -16.66 -17.91 3.20
N LEU A 202 -15.31 -18.00 3.25
CA LEU A 202 -14.51 -18.21 2.04
C LEU A 202 -14.41 -19.70 1.71
N LYS A 203 -14.95 -20.08 0.56
CA LYS A 203 -14.79 -21.42 -0.01
C LYS A 203 -13.43 -21.59 -0.66
N GLU A 204 -12.98 -22.83 -0.81
CA GLU A 204 -11.74 -23.15 -1.54
C GLU A 204 -11.90 -22.70 -3.00
N GLN A 205 -10.93 -21.96 -3.49
CA GLN A 205 -10.89 -21.50 -4.87
C GLN A 205 -10.01 -22.43 -5.72
N PRO A 206 -10.27 -22.56 -7.03
CA PRO A 206 -9.41 -23.33 -7.91
C PRO A 206 -7.96 -22.85 -7.81
N LYS A 207 -7.04 -23.80 -7.78
CA LYS A 207 -5.62 -23.44 -7.81
C LYS A 207 -5.26 -22.81 -9.15
N PRO A 208 -4.29 -21.85 -9.20
CA PRO A 208 -3.81 -21.31 -10.46
C PRO A 208 -3.35 -22.42 -11.41
N ALA A 209 -3.68 -22.28 -12.70
CA ALA A 209 -3.32 -23.26 -13.72
C ALA A 209 -1.80 -23.40 -13.90
N SER A 210 -1.03 -22.31 -13.68
CA SER A 210 0.42 -22.31 -13.76
C SER A 210 1.06 -22.24 -12.38
N ARG A 211 2.11 -23.05 -12.17
CA ARG A 211 2.93 -23.00 -10.96
C ARG A 211 3.98 -21.91 -11.08
N THR A 212 4.02 -21.01 -10.13
CA THR A 212 5.02 -19.94 -10.06
C THR A 212 6.32 -20.50 -9.50
N SER A 213 7.47 -20.15 -10.12
CA SER A 213 8.81 -20.42 -9.59
C SER A 213 9.22 -19.35 -8.58
N LEU A 214 10.13 -19.70 -7.66
CA LEU A 214 10.69 -18.74 -6.70
C LEU A 214 11.49 -17.61 -7.37
N LEU A 215 12.06 -17.88 -8.53
CA LEU A 215 12.90 -16.92 -9.27
C LEU A 215 12.10 -16.06 -10.26
N ASP A 216 10.84 -16.38 -10.53
CA ASP A 216 10.04 -15.63 -11.51
C ASP A 216 9.91 -14.14 -11.17
N PRO A 217 9.63 -13.73 -9.90
CA PRO A 217 9.59 -12.32 -9.55
C PRO A 217 10.93 -11.59 -9.74
N VAL A 218 12.04 -12.27 -9.46
CA VAL A 218 13.39 -11.71 -9.64
C VAL A 218 13.72 -11.60 -11.13
N ARG A 219 13.35 -12.60 -11.94
CA ARG A 219 13.52 -12.55 -13.40
C ARG A 219 12.69 -11.45 -14.04
N ALA A 220 11.47 -11.19 -13.54
CA ALA A 220 10.63 -10.11 -14.01
C ALA A 220 11.28 -8.74 -13.82
N LEU A 221 12.09 -8.54 -12.76
CA LEU A 221 12.87 -7.32 -12.55
C LEU A 221 13.99 -7.14 -13.61
N GLY A 222 14.31 -8.14 -14.41
CA GLY A 222 15.16 -7.99 -15.59
C GLY A 222 14.52 -7.15 -16.70
N HIS A 223 13.18 -6.97 -16.70
CA HIS A 223 12.49 -6.10 -17.64
C HIS A 223 12.75 -4.62 -17.32
N GLY A 224 13.27 -3.86 -18.27
CA GLY A 224 13.76 -2.48 -18.05
C GLY A 224 12.71 -1.49 -17.54
N GLY A 225 11.44 -1.64 -17.93
CA GLY A 225 10.33 -0.84 -17.43
C GLY A 225 10.03 -1.12 -15.97
N LEU A 226 9.83 -2.42 -15.64
CA LEU A 226 9.53 -2.84 -14.28
C LEU A 226 10.68 -2.51 -13.31
N ALA A 227 11.93 -2.75 -13.72
CA ALA A 227 13.11 -2.37 -12.92
C ALA A 227 13.15 -0.86 -12.66
N SER A 228 12.89 -0.03 -13.67
CA SER A 228 12.88 1.43 -13.52
C SER A 228 11.77 1.90 -12.58
N ALA A 229 10.56 1.33 -12.70
CA ALA A 229 9.45 1.61 -11.80
C ALA A 229 9.78 1.16 -10.36
N ALA A 230 10.33 -0.04 -10.19
CA ALA A 230 10.67 -0.61 -8.88
C ALA A 230 11.79 0.18 -8.18
N VAL A 231 12.85 0.58 -8.91
CA VAL A 231 13.95 1.38 -8.34
C VAL A 231 13.48 2.80 -8.00
N SER A 232 12.68 3.43 -8.85
CA SER A 232 12.10 4.74 -8.52
C SER A 232 11.17 4.64 -7.30
N ALA A 233 10.36 3.59 -7.22
CA ALA A 233 9.52 3.31 -6.06
C ALA A 233 10.31 2.99 -4.80
N PHE A 234 11.50 2.41 -4.89
CA PHE A 234 12.41 2.23 -3.75
C PHE A 234 12.72 3.57 -3.09
N PHE A 235 13.17 4.56 -3.86
CA PHE A 235 13.48 5.89 -3.35
C PHE A 235 12.26 6.62 -2.79
N TYR A 236 11.12 6.50 -3.45
CA TYR A 236 9.84 7.00 -2.94
C TYR A 236 9.46 6.37 -1.60
N ASN A 237 9.54 5.03 -1.49
CA ASN A 237 9.19 4.35 -0.25
C ASN A 237 10.16 4.63 0.88
N TYR A 238 11.45 4.87 0.59
CA TYR A 238 12.39 5.35 1.59
C TYR A 238 11.90 6.68 2.21
N ALA A 239 11.52 7.65 1.36
CA ALA A 239 10.96 8.92 1.83
C ALA A 239 9.66 8.73 2.61
N PHE A 240 8.75 7.90 2.12
CA PHE A 240 7.49 7.57 2.79
C PHE A 240 7.71 7.01 4.20
N PHE A 241 8.55 5.99 4.33
CA PHE A 241 8.76 5.31 5.61
C PHE A 241 9.68 6.09 6.56
N THR A 242 10.45 7.06 6.06
CA THR A 242 11.10 8.07 6.91
C THR A 242 10.04 8.93 7.61
N VAL A 243 9.02 9.42 6.89
CA VAL A 243 7.90 10.14 7.53
C VAL A 243 7.21 9.28 8.58
N LEU A 244 6.86 8.06 8.23
CA LEU A 244 6.05 7.18 9.09
C LEU A 244 6.79 6.77 10.37
N ALA A 245 8.04 6.35 10.25
CA ALA A 245 8.78 5.75 11.36
C ALA A 245 9.65 6.73 12.16
N PHE A 246 10.08 7.85 11.56
CA PHE A 246 11.00 8.79 12.21
C PHE A 246 10.29 10.05 12.74
N THR A 247 9.29 10.58 12.03
CA THR A 247 8.56 11.79 12.44
C THR A 247 7.93 11.70 13.84
N PRO A 248 7.40 10.54 14.32
CA PRO A 248 6.86 10.44 15.67
C PRO A 248 7.85 10.82 16.78
N PHE A 249 9.15 10.55 16.60
CA PHE A 249 10.19 10.92 17.54
C PHE A 249 10.46 12.42 17.50
N VAL A 250 10.44 13.03 16.32
CA VAL A 250 10.70 14.47 16.13
C VAL A 250 9.53 15.31 16.67
N LEU A 251 8.30 14.88 16.49
CA LEU A 251 7.12 15.58 17.00
C LEU A 251 7.01 15.48 18.53
N ASP A 252 7.55 14.43 19.15
CA ASP A 252 7.53 14.15 20.59
C ASP A 252 6.19 14.49 21.26
N MET A 253 5.11 14.05 20.64
CA MET A 253 3.75 14.27 21.11
C MET A 253 3.26 13.10 21.97
N SER A 254 2.18 13.34 22.76
CA SER A 254 1.47 12.23 23.37
C SER A 254 0.89 11.30 22.27
N PRO A 255 0.74 9.99 22.55
CA PRO A 255 0.21 9.04 21.57
C PRO A 255 -1.10 9.50 20.93
N TYR A 256 -1.99 10.10 21.71
CA TYR A 256 -3.28 10.61 21.24
C TYR A 256 -3.13 11.74 20.22
N LYS A 257 -2.26 12.72 20.47
CA LYS A 257 -2.01 13.83 19.53
C LYS A 257 -1.32 13.33 18.27
N SER A 258 -0.28 12.50 18.42
CA SER A 258 0.42 11.86 17.30
C SER A 258 -0.54 11.02 16.45
N GLY A 259 -1.41 10.22 17.08
CA GLY A 259 -2.45 9.46 16.40
C GLY A 259 -3.40 10.33 15.59
N GLY A 260 -3.77 11.51 16.09
CA GLY A 260 -4.59 12.49 15.37
C GLY A 260 -3.89 13.03 14.12
N VAL A 261 -2.59 13.34 14.21
CA VAL A 261 -1.77 13.81 13.08
C VAL A 261 -1.68 12.72 12.00
N PHE A 262 -1.33 11.48 12.39
CA PHE A 262 -1.23 10.38 11.44
C PHE A 262 -2.58 9.89 10.91
N PHE A 263 -3.66 10.07 11.66
CA PHE A 263 -5.01 9.85 11.14
C PHE A 263 -5.34 10.85 10.01
N ALA A 264 -5.09 12.15 10.22
CA ALA A 264 -5.29 13.17 9.20
C ALA A 264 -4.40 12.91 7.97
N TRP A 265 -3.14 12.54 8.19
CA TRP A 265 -2.21 12.07 7.15
C TRP A 265 -2.80 10.89 6.35
N GLY A 266 -3.29 9.85 7.02
CA GLY A 266 -3.88 8.67 6.39
C GLY A 266 -5.16 8.99 5.62
N VAL A 267 -5.99 9.93 6.09
CA VAL A 267 -7.17 10.42 5.37
C VAL A 267 -6.75 11.11 4.08
N LEU A 268 -5.75 12.01 4.12
CA LEU A 268 -5.24 12.66 2.90
C LEU A 268 -4.64 11.63 1.94
N LEU A 269 -3.87 10.66 2.44
CA LEU A 269 -3.35 9.55 1.64
C LEU A 269 -4.49 8.83 0.91
N ALA A 270 -5.55 8.42 1.62
CA ALA A 270 -6.67 7.70 1.03
C ALA A 270 -7.43 8.56 0.00
N VAL A 271 -7.73 9.81 0.32
CA VAL A 271 -8.43 10.73 -0.59
C VAL A 271 -7.63 10.98 -1.87
N PHE A 272 -6.34 11.26 -1.75
CA PHE A 272 -5.49 11.53 -2.90
C PHE A 272 -5.20 10.28 -3.72
N SER A 273 -5.05 9.13 -3.09
CA SER A 273 -4.88 7.83 -3.77
C SER A 273 -6.12 7.46 -4.60
N VAL A 274 -7.32 7.51 -3.98
CA VAL A 274 -8.53 6.97 -4.61
C VAL A 274 -9.23 8.00 -5.50
N LEU A 275 -9.31 9.27 -5.06
CA LEU A 275 -10.11 10.26 -5.75
C LEU A 275 -9.29 11.20 -6.64
N VAL A 276 -8.12 11.63 -6.19
CA VAL A 276 -7.35 12.68 -6.87
C VAL A 276 -6.41 12.09 -7.91
N ALA A 277 -5.70 10.99 -7.60
CA ALA A 277 -4.72 10.38 -8.49
C ALA A 277 -5.32 10.03 -9.87
N PRO A 278 -6.47 9.33 -9.99
CA PRO A 278 -7.03 8.99 -11.30
C PRO A 278 -7.45 10.22 -12.11
N ARG A 279 -7.90 11.30 -11.44
CA ARG A 279 -8.27 12.56 -12.12
C ARG A 279 -7.06 13.28 -12.69
N LEU A 280 -5.98 13.36 -11.89
CA LEU A 280 -4.73 14.01 -12.33
C LEU A 280 -4.05 13.21 -13.44
N GLN A 281 -4.05 11.88 -13.36
CA GLN A 281 -3.50 11.00 -14.39
C GLN A 281 -4.20 11.20 -15.73
N ARG A 282 -5.56 11.23 -15.75
CA ARG A 282 -6.32 11.50 -16.98
C ARG A 282 -6.03 12.88 -17.57
N ARG A 283 -5.75 13.90 -16.74
CA ARG A 283 -5.53 15.27 -17.21
C ARG A 283 -4.09 15.53 -17.63
N PHE A 284 -3.10 14.97 -16.95
CA PHE A 284 -1.69 15.31 -17.12
C PHE A 284 -0.81 14.13 -17.55
N GLY A 285 -1.33 12.90 -17.50
CA GLY A 285 -0.58 11.66 -17.71
C GLY A 285 0.18 11.20 -16.45
N SER A 286 0.32 9.88 -16.30
CA SER A 286 0.88 9.23 -15.11
C SER A 286 2.30 9.70 -14.77
N LEU A 287 3.20 9.82 -15.76
CA LEU A 287 4.61 10.18 -15.51
C LEU A 287 4.78 11.62 -15.03
N LYS A 288 3.95 12.58 -15.53
CA LYS A 288 4.01 13.97 -15.07
C LYS A 288 3.46 14.11 -13.65
N VAL A 289 2.37 13.41 -13.33
CA VAL A 289 1.80 13.37 -11.97
C VAL A 289 2.82 12.79 -11.01
N LEU A 290 3.45 11.67 -11.37
CA LEU A 290 4.45 11.01 -10.56
C LEU A 290 5.68 11.89 -10.31
N GLY A 291 6.27 12.45 -11.36
CA GLY A 291 7.43 13.35 -11.22
C GLY A 291 7.12 14.61 -10.41
N GLY A 292 5.96 15.24 -10.65
CA GLY A 292 5.53 16.43 -9.92
C GLY A 292 5.27 16.14 -8.43
N SER A 293 4.55 15.05 -8.11
CA SER A 293 4.26 14.68 -6.72
C SER A 293 5.51 14.25 -5.94
N LEU A 294 6.49 13.61 -6.58
CA LEU A 294 7.78 13.29 -5.95
C LEU A 294 8.59 14.56 -5.62
N LEU A 295 8.61 15.55 -6.51
CA LEU A 295 9.29 16.82 -6.24
C LEU A 295 8.59 17.64 -5.15
N LEU A 296 7.24 17.61 -5.12
CA LEU A 296 6.47 18.23 -4.04
C LEU A 296 6.72 17.53 -2.71
N LEU A 297 6.79 16.20 -2.69
CA LEU A 297 7.16 15.44 -1.50
C LEU A 297 8.58 15.79 -1.04
N ALA A 298 9.54 15.92 -1.95
CA ALA A 298 10.91 16.32 -1.61
C ALA A 298 10.95 17.72 -0.97
N ALA A 299 10.22 18.67 -1.53
CA ALA A 299 10.11 20.03 -0.97
C ALA A 299 9.44 20.02 0.41
N ASP A 300 8.34 19.28 0.57
CA ASP A 300 7.62 19.11 1.84
C ASP A 300 8.53 18.54 2.93
N LEU A 301 9.34 17.52 2.60
CA LEU A 301 10.30 16.92 3.55
C LEU A 301 11.40 17.87 3.98
N LEU A 302 11.89 18.74 3.09
CA LEU A 302 12.84 19.78 3.46
C LEU A 302 12.20 20.81 4.41
N VAL A 303 10.97 21.24 4.12
CA VAL A 303 10.23 22.16 5.00
C VAL A 303 9.92 21.49 6.34
N LEU A 304 9.55 20.21 6.35
CA LEU A 304 9.33 19.43 7.57
C LEU A 304 10.60 19.37 8.43
N GLY A 305 11.76 19.11 7.81
CA GLY A 305 13.02 18.96 8.54
C GLY A 305 13.53 20.24 9.18
N TYR A 306 13.30 21.40 8.56
CA TYR A 306 13.81 22.70 9.05
C TYR A 306 12.74 23.60 9.67
N GLY A 307 11.46 23.21 9.59
CA GLY A 307 10.34 23.98 10.12
C GLY A 307 10.25 23.94 11.64
N ASP A 308 9.47 24.85 12.20
CA ASP A 308 9.07 24.78 13.60
C ASP A 308 8.09 23.61 13.82
N HIS A 309 7.78 23.32 15.08
CA HIS A 309 6.91 22.21 15.45
C HIS A 309 5.55 22.23 14.73
N THR A 310 4.93 23.43 14.57
CA THR A 310 3.65 23.57 13.87
C THR A 310 3.80 23.25 12.39
N THR A 311 4.86 23.76 11.76
CA THR A 311 5.20 23.46 10.37
C THR A 311 5.44 21.96 10.17
N ALA A 312 6.17 21.31 11.08
CA ALA A 312 6.41 19.87 11.02
C ALA A 312 5.10 19.06 11.06
N VAL A 313 4.14 19.43 11.91
CA VAL A 313 2.80 18.82 11.96
C VAL A 313 2.06 19.00 10.64
N VAL A 314 2.03 20.23 10.10
CA VAL A 314 1.34 20.51 8.83
C VAL A 314 1.96 19.74 7.66
N CYS A 315 3.28 19.76 7.54
CA CYS A 315 4.00 19.02 6.50
C CYS A 315 3.81 17.50 6.66
N THR A 316 3.83 16.96 7.89
CA THR A 316 3.51 15.55 8.11
C THR A 316 2.14 15.20 7.53
N VAL A 317 1.11 15.98 7.81
CA VAL A 317 -0.24 15.75 7.27
C VAL A 317 -0.25 15.92 5.74
N ALA A 318 0.39 16.97 5.20
CA ALA A 318 0.42 17.27 3.76
C ALA A 318 1.15 16.17 2.97
N SER A 319 2.23 15.60 3.53
CA SER A 319 2.95 14.49 2.90
C SER A 319 2.04 13.31 2.54
N GLY A 320 0.96 13.08 3.31
CA GLY A 320 -0.05 12.06 3.03
C GLY A 320 -0.69 12.21 1.64
N ALA A 321 -0.94 13.44 1.20
CA ALA A 321 -1.47 13.72 -0.13
C ALA A 321 -0.49 13.28 -1.24
N PHE A 322 0.77 13.67 -1.13
CA PHE A 322 1.80 13.32 -2.12
C PHE A 322 2.09 11.83 -2.12
N ILE A 323 2.13 11.21 -0.94
CA ILE A 323 2.32 9.77 -0.76
C ILE A 323 1.15 8.99 -1.37
N GLY A 324 -0.09 9.45 -1.19
CA GLY A 324 -1.27 8.84 -1.79
C GLY A 324 -1.23 8.85 -3.32
N LEU A 325 -0.87 9.99 -3.94
CA LEU A 325 -0.67 10.08 -5.39
C LEU A 325 0.38 9.08 -5.88
N ASN A 326 1.55 9.08 -5.25
CA ASN A 326 2.67 8.23 -5.66
C ASN A 326 2.34 6.75 -5.50
N ASN A 327 1.66 6.36 -4.41
CA ASN A 327 1.32 4.96 -4.14
C ASN A 327 0.47 4.34 -5.25
N THR A 328 -0.58 5.05 -5.69
CA THR A 328 -1.48 4.60 -6.76
C THR A 328 -0.74 4.56 -8.11
N VAL A 329 -0.11 5.68 -8.49
CA VAL A 329 0.51 5.80 -9.80
C VAL A 329 1.66 4.80 -9.99
N PHE A 330 2.51 4.59 -8.98
CA PHE A 330 3.58 3.59 -9.06
C PHE A 330 3.05 2.16 -9.16
N THR A 331 1.98 1.83 -8.44
CA THR A 331 1.39 0.48 -8.49
C THR A 331 0.81 0.19 -9.87
N GLU A 332 0.04 1.12 -10.43
CA GLU A 332 -0.50 0.99 -11.79
C GLU A 332 0.60 0.91 -12.84
N LEU A 333 1.60 1.80 -12.75
CA LEU A 333 2.72 1.83 -13.65
C LEU A 333 3.50 0.51 -13.64
N ALA A 334 3.86 0.00 -12.46
CA ALA A 334 4.61 -1.25 -12.31
C ALA A 334 3.89 -2.46 -12.92
N LEU A 335 2.56 -2.50 -12.79
CA LEU A 335 1.74 -3.57 -13.36
C LEU A 335 1.48 -3.42 -14.86
N GLY A 336 1.64 -2.20 -15.41
CA GLY A 336 1.39 -1.89 -16.81
C GLY A 336 2.62 -1.96 -17.72
N VAL A 337 3.84 -1.84 -17.18
CA VAL A 337 5.08 -1.77 -17.99
C VAL A 337 5.76 -3.12 -18.22
N SER A 338 5.18 -4.24 -17.81
CA SER A 338 5.81 -5.56 -17.88
C SER A 338 4.89 -6.60 -18.50
N ASP A 339 5.41 -7.40 -19.43
CA ASP A 339 4.72 -8.55 -20.03
C ASP A 339 4.61 -9.75 -19.07
N ALA A 340 5.27 -9.68 -17.91
CA ALA A 340 5.19 -10.73 -16.90
C ALA A 340 3.75 -10.83 -16.33
N PRO A 341 3.29 -12.04 -15.95
CA PRO A 341 2.00 -12.17 -15.27
C PRO A 341 1.90 -11.23 -14.07
N ARG A 342 0.79 -10.51 -13.94
CA ARG A 342 0.59 -9.47 -12.90
C ARG A 342 1.02 -9.90 -11.48
N PRO A 343 0.74 -11.14 -11.01
CA PRO A 343 1.21 -11.58 -9.68
C PRO A 343 2.73 -11.64 -9.57
N VAL A 344 3.43 -11.99 -10.67
CA VAL A 344 4.89 -12.10 -10.72
C VAL A 344 5.53 -10.70 -10.74
N ALA A 345 5.03 -9.80 -11.61
CA ALA A 345 5.48 -8.40 -11.67
C ALA A 345 5.25 -7.69 -10.33
N SER A 346 4.06 -7.87 -9.74
CA SER A 346 3.71 -7.31 -8.41
C SER A 346 4.64 -7.82 -7.31
N ALA A 347 4.98 -9.12 -7.29
CA ALA A 347 5.88 -9.67 -6.28
C ALA A 347 7.29 -9.08 -6.38
N GLY A 348 7.84 -8.96 -7.59
CA GLY A 348 9.15 -8.33 -7.83
C GLY A 348 9.15 -6.85 -7.46
N TYR A 349 8.15 -6.11 -7.90
CA TYR A 349 7.96 -4.69 -7.56
C TYR A 349 7.85 -4.48 -6.04
N ASN A 350 6.98 -5.23 -5.37
CA ASN A 350 6.78 -5.11 -3.93
C ASN A 350 8.01 -5.53 -3.13
N PHE A 351 8.78 -6.53 -3.57
CA PHE A 351 10.05 -6.88 -2.93
C PHE A 351 10.96 -5.65 -2.81
N VAL A 352 11.21 -4.95 -3.94
CA VAL A 352 12.08 -3.77 -3.97
C VAL A 352 11.51 -2.64 -3.12
N ARG A 353 10.23 -2.39 -3.23
CA ARG A 353 9.51 -1.34 -2.51
C ARG A 353 9.54 -1.56 -0.98
N TRP A 354 9.22 -2.78 -0.51
CA TRP A 354 9.20 -3.10 0.91
C TRP A 354 10.61 -3.20 1.50
N PHE A 355 11.62 -3.47 0.67
CA PHE A 355 13.01 -3.40 1.11
C PHE A 355 13.41 -1.96 1.49
N ALA A 356 12.96 -0.95 0.72
CA ALA A 356 13.13 0.45 1.09
C ALA A 356 12.38 0.81 2.38
N ALA A 357 11.18 0.25 2.57
CA ALA A 357 10.40 0.39 3.78
C ALA A 357 11.12 -0.18 5.02
N ALA A 358 11.97 -1.17 4.85
CA ALA A 358 12.83 -1.69 5.92
C ALA A 358 14.07 -0.82 6.14
N ALA A 359 14.64 -0.25 5.07
CA ALA A 359 15.86 0.55 5.13
C ALA A 359 15.65 1.91 5.83
N ALA A 360 14.54 2.58 5.58
CA ALA A 360 14.28 3.91 6.12
C ALA A 360 14.21 3.95 7.66
N PRO A 361 13.42 3.09 8.34
CA PRO A 361 13.38 3.06 9.80
C PRO A 361 14.70 2.64 10.45
N PHE A 362 15.54 1.89 9.72
CA PHE A 362 16.88 1.54 10.19
C PHE A 362 17.85 2.71 10.07
N LEU A 363 17.89 3.33 8.90
CA LEU A 363 18.90 4.35 8.59
C LEU A 363 18.58 5.72 9.19
N ALA A 364 17.31 6.12 9.28
CA ALA A 364 16.97 7.47 9.71
C ALA A 364 17.41 7.79 11.15
N PRO A 365 17.18 6.93 12.17
CA PRO A 365 17.68 7.17 13.51
C PRO A 365 19.21 7.07 13.60
N GLU A 366 19.85 6.15 12.86
CA GLU A 366 21.32 6.05 12.83
C GLU A 366 21.97 7.32 12.24
N ILE A 367 21.35 7.87 11.17
CA ILE A 367 21.81 9.13 10.58
C ILE A 367 21.65 10.28 11.58
N GLU A 368 20.52 10.34 12.32
CA GLU A 368 20.31 11.33 13.39
C GLU A 368 21.40 11.25 14.45
N GLU A 369 21.70 10.04 14.96
CA GLU A 369 22.71 9.84 16.00
C GLU A 369 24.11 10.30 15.57
N TRP A 370 24.43 10.21 14.28
CA TRP A 370 25.75 10.61 13.76
C TRP A 370 25.83 12.06 13.27
N THR A 371 24.68 12.73 13.09
CA THR A 371 24.61 14.04 12.46
C THR A 371 23.72 15.02 13.22
N ASP A 372 22.49 15.18 12.76
CA ASP A 372 21.48 16.09 13.29
C ASP A 372 20.07 15.60 12.90
N VAL A 373 19.06 15.98 13.69
CA VAL A 373 17.64 15.63 13.50
C VAL A 373 17.07 16.02 12.13
N HIS A 374 17.66 17.04 11.47
CA HIS A 374 17.22 17.51 10.15
C HIS A 374 17.72 16.61 9.01
N VAL A 375 18.88 15.97 9.17
CA VAL A 375 19.58 15.24 8.09
C VAL A 375 18.78 14.04 7.57
N PRO A 376 18.08 13.22 8.37
CA PRO A 376 17.21 12.16 7.86
C PRO A 376 16.15 12.66 6.85
N PHE A 377 15.56 13.84 7.08
CA PHE A 377 14.59 14.44 6.16
C PHE A 377 15.25 14.94 4.87
N VAL A 378 16.47 15.48 4.96
CA VAL A 378 17.26 15.86 3.78
C VAL A 378 17.58 14.65 2.91
N VAL A 379 17.98 13.53 3.53
CA VAL A 379 18.24 12.26 2.83
C VAL A 379 16.95 11.72 2.19
N ALA A 380 15.82 11.79 2.90
CA ALA A 380 14.52 11.38 2.37
C ALA A 380 14.06 12.29 1.20
N ALA A 381 14.29 13.60 1.30
CA ALA A 381 14.00 14.55 0.22
C ALA A 381 14.88 14.27 -1.01
N ALA A 382 16.17 14.02 -0.81
CA ALA A 382 17.09 13.63 -1.88
C ALA A 382 16.66 12.31 -2.54
N ALA A 383 16.23 11.33 -1.75
CA ALA A 383 15.68 10.07 -2.27
C ALA A 383 14.44 10.32 -3.15
N ALA A 384 13.46 11.11 -2.70
CA ALA A 384 12.29 11.45 -3.50
C ALA A 384 12.68 12.16 -4.81
N ALA A 385 13.65 13.10 -4.76
CA ALA A 385 14.16 13.80 -5.94
C ALA A 385 14.89 12.84 -6.91
N ILE A 386 15.68 11.89 -6.40
CA ILE A 386 16.31 10.82 -7.22
C ILE A 386 15.22 9.98 -7.89
N GLY A 387 14.17 9.59 -7.17
CA GLY A 387 13.01 8.90 -7.73
C GLY A 387 12.40 9.66 -8.89
N ALA A 388 12.18 10.98 -8.74
CA ALA A 388 11.69 11.86 -9.82
C ALA A 388 12.66 11.92 -11.01
N GLY A 389 13.97 12.00 -10.75
CA GLY A 389 15.01 11.97 -11.77
C GLY A 389 15.00 10.67 -12.59
N ILE A 390 14.83 9.50 -11.92
CA ILE A 390 14.71 8.21 -12.60
C ILE A 390 13.47 8.19 -13.51
N VAL A 391 12.32 8.67 -13.03
CA VAL A 391 11.09 8.77 -13.83
C VAL A 391 11.33 9.63 -15.08
N ALA A 392 12.00 10.78 -14.95
CA ALA A 392 12.29 11.68 -16.06
C ALA A 392 13.24 11.04 -17.09
N VAL A 393 14.35 10.45 -16.64
CA VAL A 393 15.37 9.85 -17.51
C VAL A 393 14.86 8.57 -18.18
N ARG A 394 14.13 7.75 -17.45
CA ARG A 394 13.65 6.45 -17.93
C ARG A 394 12.23 6.50 -18.52
N ARG A 395 11.71 7.70 -18.82
CA ARG A 395 10.34 7.90 -19.30
C ARG A 395 9.95 6.98 -20.46
N ARG A 396 10.84 6.70 -21.41
CA ARG A 396 10.57 5.80 -22.56
C ARG A 396 10.33 4.35 -22.12
N ALA A 397 11.04 3.87 -21.11
CA ALA A 397 10.87 2.53 -20.57
C ALA A 397 9.65 2.42 -19.64
N LEU A 398 9.16 3.55 -19.16
CA LEU A 398 8.00 3.67 -18.26
C LEU A 398 6.70 4.02 -19.01
N THR A 399 6.75 4.31 -20.33
CA THR A 399 5.55 4.51 -21.14
C THR A 399 4.90 3.16 -21.36
N THR A 400 3.65 3.01 -20.93
CA THR A 400 2.88 1.78 -21.13
C THR A 400 2.39 1.67 -22.58
N GLU A 401 2.15 0.46 -23.07
CA GLU A 401 1.54 0.25 -24.41
C GLU A 401 0.18 0.96 -24.52
N ALA A 402 -0.59 1.06 -23.44
CA ALA A 402 -1.84 1.78 -23.41
C ALA A 402 -1.65 3.28 -23.70
N GLU A 403 -0.66 3.94 -23.08
CA GLU A 403 -0.32 5.35 -23.37
C GLU A 403 0.28 5.52 -24.79
N ALA A 404 0.89 4.49 -25.35
CA ALA A 404 1.42 4.50 -26.71
C ALA A 404 0.31 4.26 -27.77
N LEU A 405 -0.81 3.64 -27.40
CA LEU A 405 -1.95 3.36 -28.29
C LEU A 405 -2.99 4.49 -28.32
N GLU A 406 -3.13 5.29 -27.25
CA GLU A 406 -4.06 6.43 -27.23
C GLU A 406 -3.88 7.41 -28.41
N PRO A 407 -2.65 7.79 -28.85
CA PRO A 407 -2.48 8.61 -30.03
C PRO A 407 -2.86 7.93 -31.35
N ARG A 408 -2.81 6.60 -31.41
CA ARG A 408 -3.17 5.83 -32.61
C ARG A 408 -4.67 5.74 -32.79
N HIS A 409 -5.42 5.45 -31.74
CA HIS A 409 -6.89 5.42 -31.80
C HIS A 409 -7.47 6.82 -32.07
N ALA A 410 -6.94 7.87 -31.47
CA ALA A 410 -7.35 9.24 -31.75
C ALA A 410 -7.05 9.67 -33.20
N LEU A 411 -6.01 9.12 -33.84
CA LEU A 411 -5.70 9.35 -35.25
C LEU A 411 -6.60 8.51 -36.18
N GLU A 412 -6.89 7.26 -35.79
CA GLU A 412 -7.79 6.38 -36.57
C GLU A 412 -9.24 6.88 -36.52
N ASP A 413 -9.73 7.30 -35.35
CA ASP A 413 -11.06 7.91 -35.20
C ASP A 413 -11.15 9.28 -35.93
N GLY A 414 -10.06 10.07 -35.93
CA GLY A 414 -9.98 11.29 -36.68
C GLY A 414 -9.94 11.10 -38.21
N VAL A 415 -9.33 10.03 -38.68
CA VAL A 415 -9.30 9.68 -40.11
C VAL A 415 -10.62 9.10 -40.59
N ALA A 416 -11.31 8.31 -39.73
CA ALA A 416 -12.64 7.79 -40.04
C ALA A 416 -13.70 8.90 -40.11
N ALA A 417 -13.58 9.93 -39.28
CA ALA A 417 -14.50 11.09 -39.29
C ALA A 417 -14.33 12.03 -40.49
N PHE A 418 -13.27 11.87 -41.30
CA PHE A 418 -13.06 12.63 -42.56
C PHE A 418 -13.34 11.79 -43.83
N ALA A 419 -13.76 10.51 -43.66
CA ALA A 419 -14.02 9.59 -44.78
C ALA A 419 -15.55 9.39 -45.06
N ASP A 420 -16.42 9.92 -44.25
CA ASP A 420 -17.88 10.06 -44.44
C ASP A 420 -18.24 11.52 -44.76
#